data_e171a9841d41c4a0e0ab966866601dd5
#
_entry.id   e171a9841d41c4a0e0ab966866601dd5
#
_cell.length_a   1.000
_cell.length_b   1.000
_cell.length_c   1.000
_cell.angle_alpha   90.00
_cell.angle_beta   90.00
_cell.angle_gamma   90.00
#
_symmetry.space_group_name_H-M   'P 1'
#
loop_
_entity.id
_entity.type
_entity.pdbx_description
1 polymer ?
#
loop_
_entity_poly.entity_id
_entity_poly.type
_entity_poly.pdbx_seq_one_letter_code
_entity_poly.pdbx_strand_id
1 'polypeptide(L)'
;ALSISREKSSIPKGGTQSTWQYPSPQMFFNALNRKGKADGVDEEDMENVVFFHNGMNERTWELVKRWESLHSKEYEGNKPKLARFLGRPHDLSPMARMRSVFYGETPFDRHDWYVDRNGEEVRYVIDFYFDEEKAGTMEAFEVHARPALDSMTAGLDRLKMNIYETCAKYGLPCPISGHPPPPPQH
;
A
#
# COMPACT_ATOMS: atom_id res chain seq x y z
N ALA A 1 -24.41 -15.01 11.78
CA ALA A 1 -23.94 -15.41 10.43
C ALA A 1 -23.29 -14.18 9.79
N LEU A 2 -22.08 -14.36 9.31
CA LEU A 2 -21.32 -13.30 8.66
C LEU A 2 -21.89 -12.89 7.30
N SER A 3 -21.71 -11.62 6.93
CA SER A 3 -22.14 -11.10 5.64
C SER A 3 -21.39 -11.76 4.49
N ILE A 4 -22.11 -12.11 3.42
CA ILE A 4 -21.57 -12.60 2.14
C ILE A 4 -21.43 -11.48 1.11
N SER A 5 -21.87 -10.25 1.44
CA SER A 5 -21.76 -9.10 0.55
C SER A 5 -20.30 -8.72 0.32
N ARG A 6 -19.95 -8.41 -0.92
CA ARG A 6 -18.60 -8.01 -1.31
C ARG A 6 -18.57 -6.54 -1.71
N GLU A 7 -17.58 -5.83 -1.23
CA GLU A 7 -17.31 -4.45 -1.59
C GLU A 7 -16.43 -4.36 -2.83
N LYS A 8 -16.73 -3.39 -3.70
CA LYS A 8 -15.94 -3.11 -4.89
C LYS A 8 -14.83 -2.12 -4.54
N SER A 9 -13.60 -2.47 -4.86
CA SER A 9 -12.43 -1.59 -4.69
C SER A 9 -12.41 -0.48 -5.77
N SER A 10 -11.78 0.65 -5.46
CA SER A 10 -11.43 1.66 -6.46
C SER A 10 -10.20 1.29 -7.29
N ILE A 11 -9.42 0.29 -6.85
CA ILE A 11 -8.14 -0.11 -7.44
C ILE A 11 -8.36 -0.78 -8.80
N PRO A 12 -7.83 -0.21 -9.90
CA PRO A 12 -7.94 -0.82 -11.24
C PRO A 12 -7.19 -2.16 -11.27
N LYS A 13 -7.82 -3.17 -11.86
CA LYS A 13 -7.24 -4.51 -11.99
C LYS A 13 -6.49 -4.65 -13.30
N GLY A 14 -5.22 -5.04 -13.22
CA GLY A 14 -4.37 -5.29 -14.38
C GLY A 14 -4.98 -6.31 -15.35
N GLY A 15 -4.75 -6.11 -16.64
CA GLY A 15 -5.28 -6.97 -17.70
C GLY A 15 -6.80 -6.91 -17.91
N THR A 16 -7.51 -5.98 -17.23
CA THR A 16 -8.98 -5.84 -17.34
C THR A 16 -9.41 -4.38 -17.41
N GLN A 17 -10.70 -4.16 -17.67
CA GLN A 17 -11.35 -2.84 -17.54
C GLN A 17 -12.12 -2.70 -16.21
N SER A 18 -12.01 -3.70 -15.32
CA SER A 18 -12.68 -3.71 -14.03
C SER A 18 -11.74 -3.27 -12.90
N THR A 19 -12.28 -3.14 -11.69
CA THR A 19 -11.52 -2.94 -10.47
C THR A 19 -11.45 -4.24 -9.67
N TRP A 20 -10.57 -4.28 -8.67
CA TRP A 20 -10.53 -5.37 -7.71
C TRP A 20 -11.82 -5.41 -6.89
N GLN A 21 -12.11 -6.56 -6.32
CA GLN A 21 -13.25 -6.78 -5.45
C GLN A 21 -12.79 -7.43 -4.15
N TYR A 22 -13.13 -6.81 -3.03
CA TYR A 22 -12.76 -7.31 -1.71
C TYR A 22 -13.49 -8.59 -1.35
N PRO A 23 -12.90 -9.45 -0.50
CA PRO A 23 -13.62 -10.56 0.07
C PRO A 23 -14.74 -10.08 0.98
N SER A 24 -15.82 -10.85 1.08
CA SER A 24 -16.83 -10.62 2.11
C SER A 24 -16.29 -11.00 3.51
N PRO A 25 -16.90 -10.55 4.61
CA PRO A 25 -16.56 -10.96 5.96
C PRO A 25 -16.50 -12.49 6.12
N GLN A 26 -17.47 -13.22 5.56
CA GLN A 26 -17.47 -14.68 5.56
C GLN A 26 -16.26 -15.28 4.81
N MET A 27 -15.93 -14.75 3.64
CA MET A 27 -14.77 -15.23 2.86
C MET A 27 -13.46 -14.95 3.59
N PHE A 28 -13.37 -13.76 4.23
CA PHE A 28 -12.18 -13.36 4.97
C PHE A 28 -11.98 -14.26 6.19
N PHE A 29 -13.02 -14.51 6.99
CA PHE A 29 -13.00 -15.41 8.14
C PHE A 29 -12.59 -16.84 7.73
N ASN A 30 -13.16 -17.36 6.66
CA ASN A 30 -12.78 -18.67 6.13
C ASN A 30 -11.30 -18.72 5.69
N ALA A 31 -10.76 -17.60 5.19
CA ALA A 31 -9.34 -17.53 4.83
C ALA A 31 -8.43 -17.49 6.05
N LEU A 32 -8.82 -16.78 7.13
CA LEU A 32 -8.11 -16.79 8.42
C LEU A 32 -8.08 -18.20 9.02
N ASN A 33 -9.22 -18.89 9.06
CA ASN A 33 -9.33 -20.28 9.55
C ASN A 33 -8.37 -21.21 8.80
N ARG A 34 -8.35 -21.15 7.46
CA ARG A 34 -7.44 -21.99 6.66
C ARG A 34 -5.96 -21.71 6.92
N LYS A 35 -5.62 -20.48 7.34
CA LYS A 35 -4.24 -20.07 7.67
C LYS A 35 -3.89 -20.29 9.13
N GLY A 36 -4.80 -20.81 9.97
CA GLY A 36 -4.59 -20.93 11.42
C GLY A 36 -4.44 -19.58 12.14
N LYS A 37 -5.03 -18.52 11.61
CA LYS A 37 -4.95 -17.16 12.14
C LYS A 37 -6.29 -16.64 12.68
N ALA A 38 -7.28 -17.52 12.85
CA ALA A 38 -8.59 -17.14 13.38
C ALA A 38 -8.67 -17.23 14.90
N ASP A 39 -7.63 -17.77 15.58
CA ASP A 39 -7.61 -17.86 17.02
C ASP A 39 -7.64 -16.45 17.65
N GLY A 40 -8.68 -16.20 18.47
CA GLY A 40 -8.89 -14.91 19.14
C GLY A 40 -9.58 -13.84 18.27
N VAL A 41 -10.07 -14.19 17.09
CA VAL A 41 -10.87 -13.28 16.24
C VAL A 41 -12.34 -13.70 16.37
N ASP A 42 -13.16 -12.83 16.98
CA ASP A 42 -14.59 -13.06 17.09
C ASP A 42 -15.29 -12.80 15.74
N GLU A 43 -16.29 -13.63 15.42
CA GLU A 43 -17.10 -13.42 14.22
C GLU A 43 -17.75 -12.03 14.19
N GLU A 44 -18.11 -11.49 15.36
CA GLU A 44 -18.75 -10.17 15.49
C GLU A 44 -17.84 -9.03 15.05
N ASP A 45 -16.51 -9.19 15.18
CA ASP A 45 -15.53 -8.18 14.80
C ASP A 45 -15.14 -8.23 13.32
N MET A 46 -15.57 -9.27 12.60
CA MET A 46 -15.14 -9.48 11.20
C MET A 46 -15.55 -8.36 10.25
N GLU A 47 -16.66 -7.67 10.49
CA GLU A 47 -17.05 -6.53 9.66
C GLU A 47 -16.06 -5.37 9.84
N ASN A 48 -15.63 -5.11 11.08
CA ASN A 48 -14.62 -4.10 11.38
C ASN A 48 -13.25 -4.49 10.80
N VAL A 49 -12.85 -5.75 10.93
CA VAL A 49 -11.58 -6.26 10.38
C VAL A 49 -11.55 -6.06 8.86
N VAL A 50 -12.63 -6.41 8.16
CA VAL A 50 -12.73 -6.23 6.70
C VAL A 50 -12.76 -4.75 6.34
N PHE A 51 -13.46 -3.91 7.09
CA PHE A 51 -13.49 -2.46 6.88
C PHE A 51 -12.08 -1.85 6.96
N PHE A 52 -11.32 -2.14 8.02
CA PHE A 52 -9.94 -1.65 8.17
C PHE A 52 -9.03 -2.21 7.09
N HIS A 53 -9.15 -3.49 6.77
CA HIS A 53 -8.36 -4.12 5.70
C HIS A 53 -8.60 -3.45 4.34
N ASN A 54 -9.87 -3.19 3.99
CA ASN A 54 -10.21 -2.52 2.74
C ASN A 54 -9.67 -1.08 2.72
N GLY A 55 -9.84 -0.34 3.81
CA GLY A 55 -9.34 1.02 3.97
C GLY A 55 -7.82 1.11 3.83
N MET A 56 -7.07 0.18 4.44
CA MET A 56 -5.62 0.11 4.29
C MET A 56 -5.20 -0.14 2.83
N ASN A 57 -5.91 -1.00 2.09
CA ASN A 57 -5.60 -1.23 0.68
C ASN A 57 -5.90 -0.01 -0.19
N GLU A 58 -7.02 0.68 0.02
CA GLU A 58 -7.33 1.92 -0.69
C GLU A 58 -6.27 3.00 -0.40
N ARG A 59 -5.88 3.18 0.87
CA ARG A 59 -4.80 4.11 1.26
C ARG A 59 -3.47 3.72 0.62
N THR A 60 -3.14 2.43 0.59
CA THR A 60 -1.94 1.94 -0.11
C THR A 60 -1.95 2.32 -1.58
N TRP A 61 -3.11 2.20 -2.24
CA TRP A 61 -3.25 2.57 -3.64
C TRP A 61 -3.04 4.07 -3.88
N GLU A 62 -3.53 4.93 -2.99
CA GLU A 62 -3.26 6.37 -3.08
C GLU A 62 -1.75 6.68 -3.00
N LEU A 63 -1.03 6.01 -2.07
CA LEU A 63 0.43 6.15 -1.97
C LEU A 63 1.14 5.65 -3.22
N VAL A 64 0.71 4.52 -3.80
CA VAL A 64 1.25 4.01 -5.07
C VAL A 64 1.00 4.99 -6.20
N LYS A 65 -0.22 5.54 -6.35
CA LYS A 65 -0.52 6.56 -7.37
C LYS A 65 0.34 7.81 -7.23
N ARG A 66 0.67 8.19 -6.00
CA ARG A 66 1.58 9.31 -5.74
C ARG A 66 2.98 9.05 -6.34
N TRP A 67 3.51 7.83 -6.19
CA TRP A 67 4.76 7.44 -6.85
C TRP A 67 4.63 7.40 -8.36
N GLU A 68 3.55 6.81 -8.87
CA GLU A 68 3.29 6.70 -10.32
C GLU A 68 3.05 8.06 -10.98
N SER A 69 2.70 9.11 -10.23
CA SER A 69 2.60 10.46 -10.76
C SER A 69 3.92 11.01 -11.31
N LEU A 70 5.08 10.48 -10.86
CA LEU A 70 6.39 10.79 -11.43
C LEU A 70 6.53 10.33 -12.89
N HIS A 71 5.71 9.36 -13.30
CA HIS A 71 5.69 8.70 -14.62
C HIS A 71 4.44 9.01 -15.43
N SER A 72 3.70 10.07 -15.09
CA SER A 72 2.42 10.40 -15.72
C SER A 72 2.46 10.49 -17.24
N LYS A 73 3.60 10.88 -17.82
CA LYS A 73 3.81 10.97 -19.27
C LYS A 73 3.93 9.61 -19.95
N GLU A 74 4.40 8.58 -19.22
CA GLU A 74 4.60 7.23 -19.74
C GLU A 74 3.29 6.48 -19.93
N TYR A 75 2.21 6.96 -19.28
CA TYR A 75 0.90 6.34 -19.36
C TYR A 75 0.11 6.67 -20.63
N GLU A 76 0.51 7.70 -21.39
CA GLU A 76 -0.17 8.10 -22.64
C GLU A 76 -1.70 8.23 -22.51
N GLY A 77 -2.18 8.73 -21.36
CA GLY A 77 -3.60 8.83 -21.05
C GLY A 77 -4.21 7.61 -20.36
N ASN A 78 -3.48 6.51 -20.23
CA ASN A 78 -3.86 5.38 -19.40
C ASN A 78 -3.62 5.69 -17.91
N LYS A 79 -3.97 4.74 -17.04
CA LYS A 79 -3.75 4.83 -15.59
C LYS A 79 -3.03 3.60 -15.09
N PRO A 80 -2.25 3.70 -13.99
CA PRO A 80 -1.65 2.54 -13.37
C PRO A 80 -2.73 1.53 -12.96
N LYS A 81 -2.42 0.25 -13.05
CA LYS A 81 -3.30 -0.85 -12.62
C LYS A 81 -2.55 -1.80 -11.73
N LEU A 82 -3.20 -2.30 -10.69
CA LEU A 82 -2.63 -3.34 -9.84
C LEU A 82 -2.76 -4.69 -10.56
N ALA A 83 -1.64 -5.25 -11.00
CA ALA A 83 -1.60 -6.54 -11.68
C ALA A 83 -1.79 -7.69 -10.70
N ARG A 84 -1.03 -7.68 -9.61
CA ARG A 84 -1.05 -8.73 -8.56
C ARG A 84 -0.42 -8.22 -7.27
N PHE A 85 -0.64 -8.95 -6.19
CA PHE A 85 0.00 -8.69 -4.90
C PHE A 85 0.36 -10.00 -4.20
N LEU A 86 1.39 -9.96 -3.35
CA LEU A 86 1.87 -11.09 -2.56
C LEU A 86 2.06 -10.65 -1.11
N GLY A 87 1.45 -11.36 -0.17
CA GLY A 87 1.72 -11.19 1.26
C GLY A 87 3.09 -11.79 1.61
N ARG A 88 3.89 -11.06 2.39
CA ARG A 88 5.22 -11.47 2.88
C ARG A 88 5.39 -11.16 4.37
N PRO A 89 4.51 -11.64 5.25
CA PRO A 89 4.49 -11.23 6.66
C PRO A 89 5.75 -11.59 7.43
N HIS A 90 6.53 -12.57 6.96
CA HIS A 90 7.75 -13.04 7.64
C HIS A 90 9.04 -12.44 7.07
N ASP A 91 8.95 -11.67 5.99
CA ASP A 91 10.10 -11.07 5.30
C ASP A 91 10.18 -9.57 5.62
N LEU A 92 11.01 -9.17 6.56
CA LEU A 92 11.24 -7.74 6.80
C LEU A 92 11.95 -7.10 5.60
N SER A 93 11.43 -5.98 5.13
CA SER A 93 12.12 -5.14 4.15
C SER A 93 13.41 -4.55 4.74
N PRO A 94 14.40 -4.14 3.94
CA PRO A 94 15.58 -3.46 4.47
C PRO A 94 15.26 -2.22 5.32
N MET A 95 14.26 -1.45 4.93
CA MET A 95 13.79 -0.29 5.70
C MET A 95 13.14 -0.72 7.02
N ALA A 96 12.30 -1.77 7.00
CA ALA A 96 11.67 -2.29 8.20
C ALA A 96 12.70 -2.84 9.19
N ARG A 97 13.76 -3.51 8.71
CA ARG A 97 14.89 -3.95 9.56
C ARG A 97 15.58 -2.77 10.23
N MET A 98 15.83 -1.71 9.47
CA MET A 98 16.44 -0.50 9.99
C MET A 98 15.55 0.17 11.05
N ARG A 99 14.24 0.33 10.79
CA ARG A 99 13.28 0.88 11.77
C ARG A 99 13.20 0.02 13.04
N SER A 100 13.20 -1.30 12.89
CA SER A 100 13.19 -2.22 14.03
C SER A 100 14.44 -2.05 14.91
N VAL A 101 15.62 -1.89 14.31
CA VAL A 101 16.87 -1.71 15.06
C VAL A 101 16.96 -0.34 15.73
N PHE A 102 16.59 0.75 15.05
CA PHE A 102 16.78 2.11 15.56
C PHE A 102 15.61 2.63 16.41
N TYR A 103 14.39 2.19 16.13
CA TYR A 103 13.17 2.71 16.76
C TYR A 103 12.35 1.63 17.49
N GLY A 104 12.75 0.35 17.38
CA GLY A 104 11.97 -0.77 17.96
C GLY A 104 10.65 -1.06 17.22
N GLU A 105 10.40 -0.42 16.08
CA GLU A 105 9.16 -0.54 15.34
C GLU A 105 9.24 -1.66 14.30
N THR A 106 8.37 -2.65 14.43
CA THR A 106 8.27 -3.77 13.49
C THR A 106 6.91 -3.75 12.79
N PRO A 107 6.86 -3.88 11.46
CA PRO A 107 5.59 -3.96 10.76
C PRO A 107 4.86 -5.27 11.15
N PHE A 108 3.54 -5.20 11.32
CA PHE A 108 2.73 -6.38 11.58
C PHE A 108 2.43 -7.20 10.33
N ASP A 109 2.52 -6.58 9.14
CA ASP A 109 2.39 -7.26 7.85
C ASP A 109 3.22 -6.53 6.78
N ARG A 110 3.55 -7.26 5.71
CA ARG A 110 4.23 -6.75 4.53
C ARG A 110 3.64 -7.38 3.28
N HIS A 111 3.43 -6.54 2.25
CA HIS A 111 3.04 -6.97 0.92
C HIS A 111 4.02 -6.48 -0.14
N ASP A 112 4.17 -7.26 -1.21
CA ASP A 112 4.74 -6.79 -2.46
C ASP A 112 3.58 -6.61 -3.47
N TRP A 113 3.40 -5.40 -3.98
CA TRP A 113 2.42 -5.06 -5.01
C TRP A 113 3.11 -4.88 -6.34
N TYR A 114 2.53 -5.44 -7.38
CA TYR A 114 3.03 -5.35 -8.75
C TYR A 114 2.07 -4.52 -9.57
N VAL A 115 2.55 -3.37 -10.01
CA VAL A 115 1.78 -2.35 -10.72
C VAL A 115 2.13 -2.40 -12.19
N ASP A 116 1.12 -2.48 -13.04
CA ASP A 116 1.27 -2.37 -14.48
C ASP A 116 1.39 -0.89 -14.86
N ARG A 117 2.59 -0.49 -15.26
CA ARG A 117 2.94 0.82 -15.79
C ARG A 117 2.99 0.71 -17.31
N ASN A 118 1.81 0.78 -17.96
CA ASN A 118 1.67 0.72 -19.40
C ASN A 118 2.43 -0.46 -20.07
N GLY A 119 2.34 -1.65 -19.48
CA GLY A 119 3.00 -2.88 -19.95
C GLY A 119 4.30 -3.24 -19.22
N GLU A 120 4.85 -2.35 -18.41
CA GLU A 120 5.97 -2.64 -17.53
C GLU A 120 5.47 -2.94 -16.10
N GLU A 121 5.89 -4.07 -15.54
CA GLU A 121 5.53 -4.44 -14.16
C GLU A 121 6.53 -3.83 -13.17
N VAL A 122 6.06 -2.93 -12.32
CA VAL A 122 6.85 -2.28 -11.29
C VAL A 122 6.47 -2.83 -9.92
N ARG A 123 7.44 -3.27 -9.14
CA ARG A 123 7.22 -3.82 -7.79
C ARG A 123 7.28 -2.72 -6.74
N TYR A 124 6.28 -2.71 -5.87
CA TYR A 124 6.20 -1.87 -4.68
C TYR A 124 6.31 -2.72 -3.42
N VAL A 125 7.09 -2.26 -2.45
CA VAL A 125 7.16 -2.83 -1.11
C VAL A 125 6.25 -2.01 -0.21
N ILE A 126 5.33 -2.71 0.46
CA ILE A 126 4.36 -2.12 1.38
C ILE A 126 4.61 -2.71 2.76
N ASP A 127 4.99 -1.88 3.71
CA ASP A 127 5.09 -2.26 5.12
C ASP A 127 3.93 -1.63 5.89
N PHE A 128 3.23 -2.41 6.71
CA PHE A 128 2.09 -1.98 7.52
C PHE A 128 2.48 -1.96 8.99
N TYR A 129 2.30 -0.81 9.64
CA TYR A 129 2.56 -0.62 11.06
C TYR A 129 1.26 -0.32 11.80
N PHE A 130 1.23 -0.61 13.08
CA PHE A 130 0.08 -0.37 13.93
C PHE A 130 0.50 0.45 15.16
N ASP A 131 -0.23 1.52 15.42
CA ASP A 131 -0.07 2.41 16.56
C ASP A 131 -1.17 2.06 17.59
N GLU A 132 -0.79 1.42 18.68
CA GLU A 132 -1.72 1.00 19.73
C GLU A 132 -2.42 2.17 20.42
N GLU A 133 -1.78 3.34 20.47
CA GLU A 133 -2.35 4.54 21.10
C GLU A 133 -3.58 5.06 20.32
N LYS A 134 -3.66 4.77 19.02
CA LYS A 134 -4.76 5.17 18.14
C LYS A 134 -5.70 4.02 17.78
N ALA A 135 -5.65 2.91 18.53
CA ALA A 135 -6.44 1.72 18.25
C ALA A 135 -7.94 2.06 18.09
N GLY A 136 -8.60 1.39 17.15
CA GLY A 136 -10.02 1.61 16.82
C GLY A 136 -10.28 2.69 15.78
N THR A 137 -9.25 3.37 15.27
CA THR A 137 -9.35 4.35 14.17
C THR A 137 -8.50 3.94 12.97
N MET A 138 -8.78 4.49 11.79
CA MET A 138 -7.94 4.29 10.60
C MET A 138 -6.53 4.89 10.77
N GLU A 139 -6.36 5.86 11.64
CA GLU A 139 -5.07 6.51 11.92
C GLU A 139 -4.11 5.60 12.70
N ALA A 140 -4.64 4.52 13.32
CA ALA A 140 -3.80 3.50 13.95
C ALA A 140 -2.94 2.73 12.92
N PHE A 141 -3.35 2.72 11.67
CA PHE A 141 -2.66 1.99 10.61
C PHE A 141 -1.77 2.93 9.80
N GLU A 142 -0.48 2.81 9.95
CA GLU A 142 0.51 3.52 9.14
C GLU A 142 0.98 2.63 7.99
N VAL A 143 0.92 3.15 6.76
CA VAL A 143 1.28 2.43 5.54
C VAL A 143 2.49 3.08 4.89
N HIS A 144 3.53 2.30 4.67
CA HIS A 144 4.73 2.73 3.95
C HIS A 144 4.82 2.02 2.60
N ALA A 145 4.41 2.71 1.53
CA ALA A 145 4.51 2.22 0.16
C ALA A 145 5.69 2.89 -0.57
N ARG A 146 6.50 2.09 -1.25
CA ARG A 146 7.64 2.60 -2.02
C ARG A 146 8.05 1.64 -3.14
N PRO A 147 8.59 2.13 -4.28
CA PRO A 147 9.14 1.27 -5.31
C PRO A 147 10.26 0.37 -4.73
N ALA A 148 10.27 -0.90 -5.08
CA ALA A 148 11.37 -1.80 -4.73
C ALA A 148 12.65 -1.38 -5.48
N LEU A 149 13.81 -1.52 -4.84
CA LEU A 149 15.10 -1.18 -5.48
C LEU A 149 15.55 -2.28 -6.43
N ASP A 150 14.69 -2.68 -7.36
CA ASP A 150 14.95 -3.73 -8.35
C ASP A 150 15.49 -3.16 -9.66
N SER A 151 15.40 -1.85 -9.84
CA SER A 151 15.84 -1.13 -11.04
C SER A 151 16.49 0.21 -10.69
N MET A 152 17.28 0.73 -11.62
CA MET A 152 17.84 2.07 -11.48
C MET A 152 16.75 3.15 -11.46
N THR A 153 15.67 2.95 -12.23
CA THR A 153 14.52 3.85 -12.26
C THR A 153 13.89 3.97 -10.87
N ALA A 154 13.69 2.84 -10.18
CA ALA A 154 13.15 2.84 -8.81
C ALA A 154 14.06 3.59 -7.82
N GLY A 155 15.38 3.46 -7.97
CA GLY A 155 16.36 4.22 -7.19
C GLY A 155 16.26 5.73 -7.44
N LEU A 156 16.15 6.13 -8.70
CA LEU A 156 15.97 7.54 -9.09
C LEU A 156 14.63 8.10 -8.61
N ASP A 157 13.56 7.32 -8.66
CA ASP A 157 12.24 7.71 -8.15
C ASP A 157 12.29 8.01 -6.67
N ARG A 158 12.95 7.14 -5.88
CA ARG A 158 13.12 7.38 -4.44
C ARG A 158 13.93 8.66 -4.17
N LEU A 159 15.00 8.89 -4.93
CA LEU A 159 15.80 10.10 -4.79
C LEU A 159 14.99 11.35 -5.12
N LYS A 160 14.26 11.33 -6.25
CA LYS A 160 13.38 12.44 -6.67
C LYS A 160 12.32 12.75 -5.61
N MET A 161 11.63 11.71 -5.13
CA MET A 161 10.59 11.88 -4.11
C MET A 161 11.15 12.49 -2.83
N ASN A 162 12.30 12.01 -2.33
CA ASN A 162 12.95 12.56 -1.15
C ASN A 162 13.32 14.04 -1.33
N ILE A 163 13.79 14.42 -2.52
CA ILE A 163 14.10 15.84 -2.81
C ILE A 163 12.81 16.67 -2.79
N TYR A 164 11.74 16.21 -3.47
CA TYR A 164 10.45 16.92 -3.46
C TYR A 164 9.90 17.11 -2.04
N GLU A 165 9.91 16.03 -1.23
CA GLU A 165 9.42 16.07 0.15
C GLU A 165 10.27 16.99 1.03
N THR A 166 11.59 16.95 0.88
CA THR A 166 12.50 17.82 1.63
C THR A 166 12.27 19.28 1.25
N CYS A 167 12.19 19.60 -0.04
CA CYS A 167 11.92 20.96 -0.49
C CYS A 167 10.58 21.47 0.01
N ALA A 168 9.54 20.63 -0.06
CA ALA A 168 8.20 20.98 0.44
C ALA A 168 8.20 21.22 1.95
N LYS A 169 8.85 20.34 2.72
CA LYS A 169 8.92 20.42 4.19
C LYS A 169 9.59 21.70 4.69
N TYR A 170 10.64 22.13 3.99
CA TYR A 170 11.44 23.31 4.43
C TYR A 170 11.16 24.58 3.60
N GLY A 171 10.19 24.55 2.69
CA GLY A 171 9.86 25.69 1.82
C GLY A 171 11.02 26.08 0.89
N LEU A 172 11.87 25.13 0.50
CA LEU A 172 13.03 25.38 -0.35
C LEU A 172 12.65 25.31 -1.83
N PRO A 173 13.31 26.08 -2.71
CA PRO A 173 13.14 25.92 -4.14
C PRO A 173 13.62 24.54 -4.57
N CYS A 174 12.79 23.83 -5.32
CA CYS A 174 13.15 22.48 -5.76
C CYS A 174 14.14 22.54 -6.94
N PRO A 175 15.31 21.86 -6.84
CA PRO A 175 16.32 21.87 -7.89
C PRO A 175 15.97 20.96 -9.07
N ILE A 176 14.93 20.15 -8.94
CA ILE A 176 14.49 19.19 -9.98
C ILE A 176 13.35 19.84 -10.77
N SER A 177 13.48 19.80 -12.12
CA SER A 177 12.41 20.21 -13.02
C SER A 177 11.31 19.15 -13.06
N GLY A 178 10.07 19.56 -12.94
CA GLY A 178 8.90 18.69 -12.99
C GLY A 178 7.79 19.12 -12.03
N HIS A 179 6.68 18.40 -12.06
CA HIS A 179 5.61 18.62 -11.09
C HIS A 179 5.86 17.73 -9.87
N PRO A 180 6.00 18.32 -8.67
CA PRO A 180 6.09 17.51 -7.47
C PRO A 180 4.80 16.67 -7.32
N PRO A 181 4.92 15.45 -6.84
CA PRO A 181 3.74 14.65 -6.56
C PRO A 181 2.86 15.34 -5.51
N PRO A 182 1.54 15.13 -5.55
CA PRO A 182 0.65 15.69 -4.55
C PRO A 182 1.07 15.25 -3.14
N PRO A 183 0.83 16.06 -2.10
CA PRO A 183 1.11 15.66 -0.73
C PRO A 183 0.34 14.37 -0.39
N PRO A 184 0.86 13.56 0.56
CA PRO A 184 0.11 12.40 1.03
C PRO A 184 -1.22 12.89 1.62
N GLN A 185 -2.31 12.24 1.22
CA GLN A 185 -3.61 12.47 1.85
C GLN A 185 -3.62 11.71 3.18
N HIS A 186 -3.84 12.43 4.26
CA HIS A 186 -3.95 11.90 5.62
C HIS A 186 -5.32 11.26 5.86
#